data_8fa1a193100169b67a118177615efa82
#
_entry.id   8fa1a193100169b67a118177615efa82
#
_cell.length_a   1.000
_cell.length_b   1.000
_cell.length_c   1.000
_cell.angle_alpha   90.00
_cell.angle_beta   90.00
_cell.angle_gamma   90.00
#
_symmetry.space_group_name_H-M   'P 1'
#
loop_
_entity.id
_entity.type
_entity.pdbx_description
1 polymer ?
#
loop_
_entity_poly.entity_id
_entity_poly.type
_entity_poly.pdbx_seq_one_letter_code
_entity_poly.pdbx_strand_id
1 'polypeptide(L)'
;MSTLRGKTLFISGASRGIGKAIALRAARDGANVVIAAKTAEPHPKLPGTVFSAAEEIEAAGGKALPCIVDIRFEDQVKAAVEKAVETFGGIDILVNNASAISITGTLHTTMKRYDLMHQVNTRGTFLCSQVCLPHLLKADNPHILNLSPPLNMETRWFAPHVAYTMAKFGMSMCVLGMSGEFKDKGVAVNALWPKTAIDTAAIRMIMGDKSSNSARKPSIMADAAHWIFSQKSSDTTGNFFIDEEVLAGAGVEDFDAYAVAPGNDLFPDLFV
;
A
#
# COMPACT_ATOMS: atom_id res chain seq x y z
N MET A 1 -17.35 15.47 -3.05
CA MET A 1 -16.32 14.41 -3.11
C MET A 1 -17.00 13.07 -2.87
N SER A 2 -16.64 12.06 -3.64
CA SER A 2 -17.10 10.69 -3.40
C SER A 2 -16.56 10.22 -2.04
N THR A 3 -17.37 9.49 -1.28
CA THR A 3 -17.02 9.01 0.06
C THR A 3 -16.85 7.48 0.01
N LEU A 4 -15.95 6.95 0.83
CA LEU A 4 -15.74 5.51 0.97
C LEU A 4 -16.70 4.86 1.99
N ARG A 5 -17.77 5.56 2.40
CA ARG A 5 -18.76 5.05 3.36
C ARG A 5 -19.32 3.71 2.91
N GLY A 6 -19.21 2.71 3.79
CA GLY A 6 -19.70 1.35 3.56
C GLY A 6 -18.89 0.53 2.56
N LYS A 7 -17.87 1.10 1.91
CA LYS A 7 -16.94 0.36 1.06
C LYS A 7 -16.00 -0.51 1.89
N THR A 8 -15.68 -1.68 1.41
CA THR A 8 -14.78 -2.63 2.08
C THR A 8 -13.40 -2.61 1.44
N LEU A 9 -12.40 -2.23 2.24
CA LEU A 9 -10.99 -2.22 1.84
C LEU A 9 -10.27 -3.44 2.44
N PHE A 10 -9.63 -4.26 1.61
CA PHE A 10 -8.67 -5.28 2.04
C PHE A 10 -7.26 -4.69 1.90
N ILE A 11 -6.55 -4.50 3.04
CA ILE A 11 -5.25 -3.82 3.04
C ILE A 11 -4.17 -4.75 3.60
N SER A 12 -3.25 -5.18 2.75
CA SER A 12 -2.10 -5.96 3.21
C SER A 12 -1.07 -5.07 3.93
N GLY A 13 -0.55 -5.52 5.08
CA GLY A 13 0.42 -4.77 5.87
C GLY A 13 -0.16 -3.53 6.59
N ALA A 14 -1.45 -3.53 6.93
CA ALA A 14 -2.15 -2.37 7.51
C ALA A 14 -1.96 -2.20 9.04
N SER A 15 -1.14 -2.99 9.70
CA SER A 15 -0.91 -2.85 11.15
C SER A 15 -0.11 -1.59 11.54
N ARG A 16 0.53 -0.92 10.58
CA ARG A 16 1.37 0.28 10.77
C ARG A 16 1.66 1.02 9.46
N GLY A 17 2.37 2.17 9.57
CA GLY A 17 2.91 2.91 8.43
C GLY A 17 1.86 3.35 7.42
N ILE A 18 2.21 3.30 6.14
CA ILE A 18 1.36 3.75 5.03
C ILE A 18 0.04 2.98 4.99
N GLY A 19 0.08 1.65 5.12
CA GLY A 19 -1.15 0.84 5.09
C GLY A 19 -2.14 1.22 6.20
N LYS A 20 -1.65 1.47 7.45
CA LYS A 20 -2.51 1.97 8.54
C LYS A 20 -3.02 3.38 8.27
N ALA A 21 -2.20 4.27 7.71
CA ALA A 21 -2.64 5.62 7.38
C ALA A 21 -3.76 5.62 6.33
N ILE A 22 -3.66 4.79 5.28
CA ILE A 22 -4.73 4.58 4.28
C ILE A 22 -6.00 4.04 4.95
N ALA A 23 -5.86 3.06 5.84
CA ALA A 23 -6.96 2.49 6.62
C ALA A 23 -7.69 3.55 7.45
N LEU A 24 -6.95 4.37 8.20
CA LEU A 24 -7.51 5.45 9.02
C LEU A 24 -8.18 6.54 8.19
N ARG A 25 -7.62 6.87 7.00
CA ARG A 25 -8.24 7.83 6.10
C ARG A 25 -9.59 7.32 5.57
N ALA A 26 -9.67 6.06 5.18
CA ALA A 26 -10.91 5.44 4.74
C ALA A 26 -11.93 5.31 5.89
N ALA A 27 -11.46 4.99 7.09
CA ALA A 27 -12.30 4.88 8.29
C ALA A 27 -13.04 6.17 8.64
N ARG A 28 -12.42 7.34 8.43
CA ARG A 28 -13.06 8.65 8.62
C ARG A 28 -14.28 8.87 7.74
N ASP A 29 -14.34 8.19 6.62
CA ASP A 29 -15.53 8.19 5.74
C ASP A 29 -16.59 7.16 6.19
N GLY A 30 -16.26 6.28 7.13
CA GLY A 30 -17.14 5.19 7.56
C GLY A 30 -16.96 3.91 6.72
N ALA A 31 -15.76 3.65 6.21
CA ALA A 31 -15.43 2.43 5.47
C ALA A 31 -15.28 1.21 6.39
N ASN A 32 -15.40 0.02 5.81
CA ASN A 32 -15.01 -1.25 6.41
C ASN A 32 -13.55 -1.56 6.02
N VAL A 33 -12.72 -1.95 6.97
CA VAL A 33 -11.29 -2.21 6.74
C VAL A 33 -10.89 -3.58 7.23
N VAL A 34 -10.37 -4.40 6.33
CA VAL A 34 -9.73 -5.68 6.64
C VAL A 34 -8.22 -5.44 6.79
N ILE A 35 -7.69 -5.67 7.98
CA ILE A 35 -6.28 -5.47 8.33
C ILE A 35 -5.56 -6.81 8.15
N ALA A 36 -5.03 -7.06 6.97
CA ALA A 36 -4.31 -8.29 6.67
C ALA A 36 -2.81 -8.12 6.96
N ALA A 37 -2.35 -8.52 8.14
CA ALA A 37 -0.94 -8.43 8.52
C ALA A 37 -0.56 -9.52 9.53
N LYS A 38 0.72 -9.86 9.60
CA LYS A 38 1.20 -10.96 10.45
C LYS A 38 1.48 -10.58 11.91
N THR A 39 1.48 -9.30 12.24
CA THR A 39 1.87 -8.83 13.58
C THR A 39 0.67 -8.84 14.52
N ALA A 40 0.57 -9.87 15.35
CA ALA A 40 -0.46 -10.02 16.38
C ALA A 40 0.03 -9.49 17.74
N GLU A 41 1.31 -9.68 18.05
CA GLU A 41 1.91 -9.29 19.32
C GLU A 41 2.71 -7.99 19.21
N PRO A 42 2.76 -7.16 20.25
CA PRO A 42 3.61 -5.97 20.29
C PRO A 42 5.08 -6.33 20.09
N HIS A 43 5.78 -5.51 19.31
CA HIS A 43 7.21 -5.68 19.08
C HIS A 43 7.97 -4.44 19.60
N PRO A 44 9.09 -4.60 20.35
CA PRO A 44 9.79 -3.48 21.00
C PRO A 44 10.22 -2.35 20.04
N LYS A 45 10.56 -2.71 18.79
CA LYS A 45 11.06 -1.76 17.76
C LYS A 45 10.05 -1.40 16.67
N LEU A 46 8.92 -2.10 16.60
CA LEU A 46 7.95 -1.94 15.54
C LEU A 46 6.55 -1.78 16.13
N PRO A 47 6.10 -0.55 16.40
CA PRO A 47 4.81 -0.29 17.04
C PRO A 47 3.64 -0.73 16.14
N GLY A 48 2.56 -1.14 16.78
CA GLY A 48 1.31 -1.52 16.12
C GLY A 48 1.17 -3.01 15.82
N THR A 49 0.00 -3.52 16.12
CA THR A 49 -0.49 -4.88 15.80
C THR A 49 -1.75 -4.78 14.96
N VAL A 50 -2.25 -5.91 14.46
CA VAL A 50 -3.56 -5.93 13.76
C VAL A 50 -4.68 -5.49 14.69
N PHE A 51 -4.56 -5.76 16.00
CA PHE A 51 -5.57 -5.42 17.00
C PHE A 51 -5.53 -3.94 17.38
N SER A 52 -4.35 -3.37 17.66
CA SER A 52 -4.26 -1.93 17.96
C SER A 52 -4.63 -1.07 16.75
N ALA A 53 -4.35 -1.53 15.53
CA ALA A 53 -4.81 -0.85 14.32
C ALA A 53 -6.34 -0.92 14.17
N ALA A 54 -6.96 -2.04 14.56
CA ALA A 54 -8.42 -2.17 14.54
C ALA A 54 -9.09 -1.18 15.50
N GLU A 55 -8.60 -1.06 16.73
CA GLU A 55 -9.10 -0.08 17.72
C GLU A 55 -9.00 1.36 17.18
N GLU A 56 -7.87 1.72 16.57
CA GLU A 56 -7.68 3.05 15.98
C GLU A 56 -8.63 3.31 14.80
N ILE A 57 -8.88 2.31 13.95
CA ILE A 57 -9.81 2.40 12.81
C ILE A 57 -11.25 2.58 13.29
N GLU A 58 -11.67 1.84 14.30
CA GLU A 58 -13.00 1.97 14.90
C GLU A 58 -13.17 3.34 15.58
N ALA A 59 -12.17 3.79 16.31
CA ALA A 59 -12.16 5.14 16.90
C ALA A 59 -12.23 6.25 15.85
N ALA A 60 -11.72 6.00 14.62
CA ALA A 60 -11.80 6.94 13.51
C ALA A 60 -13.16 6.92 12.78
N GLY A 61 -14.09 6.05 13.16
CA GLY A 61 -15.46 5.96 12.61
C GLY A 61 -15.67 4.87 11.56
N GLY A 62 -14.69 4.04 11.28
CA GLY A 62 -14.81 2.86 10.41
C GLY A 62 -15.25 1.60 11.16
N LYS A 63 -15.32 0.49 10.42
CA LYS A 63 -15.40 -0.86 10.98
C LYS A 63 -14.12 -1.61 10.67
N ALA A 64 -13.60 -2.37 11.61
CA ALA A 64 -12.34 -3.07 11.46
C ALA A 64 -12.49 -4.58 11.56
N LEU A 65 -11.77 -5.31 10.72
CA LEU A 65 -11.63 -6.76 10.78
C LEU A 65 -10.13 -7.11 10.84
N PRO A 66 -9.57 -7.37 12.04
CA PRO A 66 -8.19 -7.82 12.15
C PRO A 66 -8.06 -9.27 11.68
N CYS A 67 -7.14 -9.50 10.73
CA CYS A 67 -6.79 -10.80 10.20
C CYS A 67 -5.27 -11.02 10.31
N ILE A 68 -4.87 -12.06 11.06
CA ILE A 68 -3.45 -12.45 11.15
C ILE A 68 -3.12 -13.22 9.86
N VAL A 69 -2.39 -12.57 8.95
CA VAL A 69 -2.10 -13.08 7.61
C VAL A 69 -0.64 -12.83 7.25
N ASP A 70 0.06 -13.86 6.86
CA ASP A 70 1.28 -13.74 6.07
C ASP A 70 0.94 -13.99 4.59
N ILE A 71 1.00 -12.94 3.77
CA ILE A 71 0.58 -12.99 2.36
C ILE A 71 1.43 -13.91 1.47
N ARG A 72 2.46 -14.55 2.02
CA ARG A 72 3.22 -15.59 1.34
C ARG A 72 2.47 -16.93 1.28
N PHE A 73 1.46 -17.12 2.13
CA PHE A 73 0.69 -18.36 2.26
C PHE A 73 -0.72 -18.18 1.69
N GLU A 74 -1.03 -18.97 0.69
CA GLU A 74 -2.26 -18.88 -0.09
C GLU A 74 -3.50 -19.19 0.75
N ASP A 75 -3.43 -20.18 1.60
CA ASP A 75 -4.48 -20.61 2.53
C ASP A 75 -4.88 -19.47 3.49
N GLN A 76 -3.88 -18.75 4.03
CA GLN A 76 -4.13 -17.62 4.92
C GLN A 76 -4.79 -16.43 4.19
N VAL A 77 -4.37 -16.14 2.95
CA VAL A 77 -4.97 -15.08 2.15
C VAL A 77 -6.43 -15.43 1.81
N LYS A 78 -6.68 -16.66 1.37
CA LYS A 78 -8.04 -17.16 1.06
C LYS A 78 -8.95 -17.07 2.28
N ALA A 79 -8.53 -17.59 3.42
CA ALA A 79 -9.30 -17.54 4.66
C ALA A 79 -9.62 -16.10 5.11
N ALA A 80 -8.68 -15.17 4.94
CA ALA A 80 -8.92 -13.77 5.29
C ALA A 80 -9.90 -13.09 4.33
N VAL A 81 -9.86 -13.39 3.04
CA VAL A 81 -10.80 -12.88 2.04
C VAL A 81 -12.21 -13.46 2.28
N GLU A 82 -12.33 -14.76 2.53
CA GLU A 82 -13.60 -15.41 2.88
C GLU A 82 -14.22 -14.74 4.13
N LYS A 83 -13.43 -14.57 5.19
CA LYS A 83 -13.86 -13.89 6.41
C LYS A 83 -14.30 -12.44 6.17
N ALA A 84 -13.59 -11.72 5.28
CA ALA A 84 -13.97 -10.36 4.91
C ALA A 84 -15.33 -10.33 4.20
N VAL A 85 -15.56 -11.25 3.27
CA VAL A 85 -16.83 -11.38 2.54
C VAL A 85 -17.98 -11.78 3.46
N GLU A 86 -17.75 -12.74 4.37
CA GLU A 86 -18.75 -13.12 5.39
C GLU A 86 -19.11 -11.96 6.30
N THR A 87 -18.13 -11.14 6.69
CA THR A 87 -18.34 -10.04 7.65
C THR A 87 -18.95 -8.81 7.01
N PHE A 88 -18.54 -8.43 5.80
CA PHE A 88 -18.87 -7.15 5.17
C PHE A 88 -19.65 -7.29 3.85
N GLY A 89 -19.87 -8.51 3.36
CA GLY A 89 -20.63 -8.79 2.14
C GLY A 89 -19.85 -8.77 0.85
N GLY A 90 -18.59 -8.27 0.85
CA GLY A 90 -17.77 -8.18 -0.35
C GLY A 90 -16.47 -7.41 -0.14
N ILE A 91 -15.73 -7.19 -1.21
CA ILE A 91 -14.52 -6.35 -1.24
C ILE A 91 -14.64 -5.39 -2.42
N ASP A 92 -14.54 -4.09 -2.15
CA ASP A 92 -14.57 -3.02 -3.15
C ASP A 92 -13.15 -2.57 -3.57
N ILE A 93 -12.21 -2.60 -2.63
CA ILE A 93 -10.86 -2.06 -2.82
C ILE A 93 -9.83 -3.02 -2.24
N LEU A 94 -8.79 -3.31 -3.02
CA LEU A 94 -7.59 -4.01 -2.56
C LEU A 94 -6.41 -3.04 -2.51
N VAL A 95 -5.69 -3.01 -1.39
CA VAL A 95 -4.43 -2.28 -1.26
C VAL A 95 -3.28 -3.25 -0.99
N ASN A 96 -2.43 -3.46 -1.98
CA ASN A 96 -1.20 -4.22 -1.88
C ASN A 96 -0.08 -3.33 -1.32
N ASN A 97 -0.02 -3.23 0.01
CA ASN A 97 0.95 -2.39 0.71
C ASN A 97 2.04 -3.20 1.45
N ALA A 98 1.78 -4.46 1.82
CA ALA A 98 2.80 -5.27 2.48
C ALA A 98 4.08 -5.36 1.65
N SER A 99 5.23 -5.09 2.28
CA SER A 99 6.52 -5.06 1.60
C SER A 99 7.63 -5.62 2.48
N ALA A 100 8.61 -6.25 1.83
CA ALA A 100 9.91 -6.58 2.41
C ALA A 100 10.99 -5.79 1.67
N ILE A 101 11.95 -5.25 2.43
CA ILE A 101 13.02 -4.41 1.89
C ILE A 101 14.39 -4.91 2.35
N SER A 102 15.34 -4.93 1.41
CA SER A 102 16.78 -5.08 1.67
C SER A 102 17.53 -4.34 0.58
N ILE A 103 18.10 -3.19 0.93
CA ILE A 103 18.84 -2.32 0.01
C ILE A 103 20.32 -2.73 0.06
N THR A 104 20.63 -3.85 -0.59
CA THR A 104 21.99 -4.42 -0.65
C THR A 104 22.35 -4.78 -2.09
N GLY A 105 23.61 -4.58 -2.46
CA GLY A 105 24.13 -4.99 -3.76
C GLY A 105 24.16 -6.53 -3.90
N THR A 106 24.38 -7.00 -5.12
CA THR A 106 24.27 -8.40 -5.51
C THR A 106 25.10 -9.35 -4.63
N LEU A 107 26.36 -9.00 -4.33
CA LEU A 107 27.25 -9.84 -3.52
C LEU A 107 26.85 -9.95 -2.05
N HIS A 108 26.07 -8.99 -1.54
CA HIS A 108 25.66 -8.92 -0.13
C HIS A 108 24.21 -9.30 0.09
N THR A 109 23.45 -9.57 -0.97
CA THR A 109 22.06 -10.04 -0.87
C THR A 109 22.03 -11.55 -0.72
N THR A 110 21.69 -12.03 0.48
CA THR A 110 21.51 -13.47 0.68
C THR A 110 20.26 -13.97 -0.03
N MET A 111 20.25 -15.24 -0.50
CA MET A 111 19.06 -15.84 -1.13
C MET A 111 17.85 -15.81 -0.21
N LYS A 112 18.02 -15.98 1.10
CA LYS A 112 16.95 -15.83 2.10
C LYS A 112 16.29 -14.44 2.03
N ARG A 113 17.06 -13.36 1.81
CA ARG A 113 16.52 -12.00 1.65
C ARG A 113 15.90 -11.81 0.28
N TYR A 114 16.53 -12.32 -0.76
CA TYR A 114 15.99 -12.33 -2.11
C TYR A 114 14.60 -13.00 -2.14
N ASP A 115 14.52 -14.24 -1.65
CA ASP A 115 13.27 -15.01 -1.61
C ASP A 115 12.19 -14.30 -0.80
N LEU A 116 12.54 -13.73 0.36
CA LEU A 116 11.58 -12.97 1.17
C LEU A 116 11.01 -11.78 0.41
N MET A 117 11.85 -10.98 -0.26
CA MET A 117 11.40 -9.82 -1.04
C MET A 117 10.48 -10.23 -2.19
N HIS A 118 10.86 -11.26 -2.95
CA HIS A 118 10.04 -11.74 -4.08
C HIS A 118 8.75 -12.40 -3.62
N GLN A 119 8.78 -13.17 -2.54
CA GLN A 119 7.57 -13.81 -1.98
C GLN A 119 6.57 -12.80 -1.42
N VAL A 120 7.04 -11.74 -0.76
CA VAL A 120 6.16 -10.70 -0.20
C VAL A 120 5.73 -9.72 -1.28
N ASN A 121 6.69 -9.09 -1.98
CA ASN A 121 6.38 -7.97 -2.87
C ASN A 121 5.70 -8.47 -4.16
N THR A 122 6.36 -9.29 -4.96
CA THR A 122 5.85 -9.73 -6.27
C THR A 122 4.75 -10.77 -6.13
N ARG A 123 5.09 -11.94 -5.53
CA ARG A 123 4.16 -13.06 -5.40
C ARG A 123 2.97 -12.73 -4.52
N GLY A 124 3.20 -12.05 -3.38
CA GLY A 124 2.13 -11.66 -2.47
C GLY A 124 1.15 -10.67 -3.09
N THR A 125 1.63 -9.69 -3.88
CA THR A 125 0.78 -8.77 -4.65
C THR A 125 -0.08 -9.52 -5.66
N PHE A 126 0.52 -10.43 -6.43
CA PHE A 126 -0.23 -11.23 -7.39
C PHE A 126 -1.29 -12.11 -6.70
N LEU A 127 -0.92 -12.81 -5.63
CA LEU A 127 -1.81 -13.68 -4.88
C LEU A 127 -3.00 -12.93 -4.27
N CYS A 128 -2.75 -11.81 -3.56
CA CYS A 128 -3.83 -11.01 -2.98
C CYS A 128 -4.77 -10.48 -4.09
N SER A 129 -4.22 -10.04 -5.22
CA SER A 129 -5.02 -9.59 -6.35
C SER A 129 -5.87 -10.73 -6.92
N GLN A 130 -5.28 -11.91 -7.17
CA GLN A 130 -5.97 -13.09 -7.70
C GLN A 130 -7.14 -13.52 -6.80
N VAL A 131 -6.93 -13.55 -5.48
CA VAL A 131 -7.97 -14.00 -4.53
C VAL A 131 -9.06 -12.95 -4.32
N CYS A 132 -8.73 -11.66 -4.36
CA CYS A 132 -9.72 -10.58 -4.22
C CYS A 132 -10.53 -10.31 -5.51
N LEU A 133 -9.95 -10.56 -6.70
CA LEU A 133 -10.56 -10.23 -7.99
C LEU A 133 -12.00 -10.76 -8.18
N PRO A 134 -12.36 -12.02 -7.81
CA PRO A 134 -13.74 -12.51 -7.95
C PRO A 134 -14.77 -11.68 -7.17
N HIS A 135 -14.35 -10.97 -6.12
CA HIS A 135 -15.19 -10.09 -5.31
C HIS A 135 -15.18 -8.66 -5.84
N LEU A 136 -14.02 -8.15 -6.26
CA LEU A 136 -13.87 -6.85 -6.91
C LEU A 136 -14.71 -6.74 -8.18
N LEU A 137 -14.79 -7.80 -8.98
CA LEU A 137 -15.63 -7.86 -10.18
C LEU A 137 -17.13 -7.69 -9.91
N LYS A 138 -17.57 -7.78 -8.66
CA LYS A 138 -18.97 -7.59 -8.23
C LYS A 138 -19.22 -6.21 -7.61
N ALA A 139 -18.16 -5.43 -7.40
CA ALA A 139 -18.25 -4.11 -6.80
C ALA A 139 -18.61 -3.05 -7.87
N ASP A 140 -19.28 -1.97 -7.46
CA ASP A 140 -19.70 -0.89 -8.36
C ASP A 140 -18.53 -0.04 -8.86
N ASN A 141 -17.50 0.15 -8.02
CA ASN A 141 -16.32 0.98 -8.32
C ASN A 141 -15.04 0.29 -7.79
N PRO A 142 -14.62 -0.83 -8.39
CA PRO A 142 -13.54 -1.65 -7.86
C PRO A 142 -12.16 -1.07 -8.16
N HIS A 143 -11.30 -1.05 -7.13
CA HIS A 143 -9.91 -0.60 -7.25
C HIS A 143 -8.91 -1.61 -6.68
N ILE A 144 -7.81 -1.79 -7.38
CA ILE A 144 -6.58 -2.40 -6.86
C ILE A 144 -5.51 -1.31 -6.86
N LEU A 145 -4.91 -1.05 -5.70
CA LEU A 145 -3.80 -0.12 -5.55
C LEU A 145 -2.56 -0.85 -5.05
N ASN A 146 -1.49 -0.81 -5.85
CA ASN A 146 -0.20 -1.36 -5.48
C ASN A 146 0.71 -0.23 -4.99
N LEU A 147 1.30 -0.37 -3.79
CA LEU A 147 2.33 0.56 -3.30
C LEU A 147 3.65 0.19 -3.99
N SER A 148 3.78 0.61 -5.24
CA SER A 148 4.90 0.25 -6.12
C SER A 148 5.31 1.41 -7.02
N PRO A 149 6.61 1.49 -7.42
CA PRO A 149 7.14 2.63 -8.15
C PRO A 149 6.77 2.63 -9.64
N PRO A 150 6.91 3.77 -10.33
CA PRO A 150 6.95 3.81 -11.79
C PRO A 150 8.02 2.87 -12.37
N LEU A 151 7.76 2.31 -13.56
CA LEU A 151 8.71 1.44 -14.27
C LEU A 151 9.78 2.27 -14.99
N ASN A 152 10.72 2.82 -14.24
CA ASN A 152 11.88 3.51 -14.78
C ASN A 152 13.05 2.53 -14.93
N MET A 153 13.43 2.21 -16.17
CA MET A 153 14.45 1.19 -16.50
C MET A 153 15.89 1.73 -16.49
N GLU A 154 16.13 2.92 -15.95
CA GLU A 154 17.49 3.46 -15.84
C GLU A 154 18.36 2.62 -14.89
N THR A 155 19.60 2.36 -15.29
CA THR A 155 20.55 1.52 -14.54
C THR A 155 20.75 1.98 -13.10
N ARG A 156 20.67 3.29 -12.82
CA ARG A 156 20.83 3.87 -11.47
C ARG A 156 19.85 3.28 -10.45
N TRP A 157 18.66 2.83 -10.89
CA TRP A 157 17.63 2.23 -10.03
C TRP A 157 17.87 0.74 -9.77
N PHE A 158 18.73 0.09 -10.56
CA PHE A 158 19.06 -1.32 -10.41
C PHE A 158 20.39 -1.54 -9.72
N ALA A 159 21.42 -0.78 -10.12
CA ALA A 159 22.81 -1.05 -9.73
C ALA A 159 23.04 -1.12 -8.21
N PRO A 160 22.44 -0.27 -7.35
CA PRO A 160 22.67 -0.35 -5.90
C PRO A 160 21.96 -1.53 -5.21
N HIS A 161 20.84 -2.02 -5.77
CA HIS A 161 19.96 -2.95 -5.07
C HIS A 161 19.07 -3.79 -6.02
N VAL A 162 19.72 -4.51 -6.94
CA VAL A 162 19.04 -5.28 -8.01
C VAL A 162 17.86 -6.12 -7.51
N ALA A 163 18.05 -6.90 -6.43
CA ALA A 163 17.02 -7.80 -5.91
C ALA A 163 15.78 -7.04 -5.40
N TYR A 164 15.97 -5.89 -4.76
CA TYR A 164 14.85 -5.07 -4.29
C TYR A 164 14.10 -4.43 -5.46
N THR A 165 14.84 -3.86 -6.43
CA THR A 165 14.24 -3.25 -7.62
C THR A 165 13.41 -4.27 -8.40
N MET A 166 13.94 -5.46 -8.66
CA MET A 166 13.21 -6.53 -9.33
C MET A 166 11.91 -6.89 -8.58
N ALA A 167 11.97 -7.01 -7.26
CA ALA A 167 10.81 -7.35 -6.45
C ALA A 167 9.74 -6.24 -6.45
N LYS A 168 10.14 -4.95 -6.40
CA LYS A 168 9.21 -3.82 -6.47
C LYS A 168 8.65 -3.63 -7.87
N PHE A 169 9.48 -3.77 -8.91
CA PHE A 169 9.01 -3.73 -10.30
C PHE A 169 8.08 -4.89 -10.64
N GLY A 170 8.25 -6.05 -9.99
CA GLY A 170 7.27 -7.14 -10.10
C GLY A 170 5.86 -6.74 -9.66
N MET A 171 5.73 -5.91 -8.60
CA MET A 171 4.44 -5.32 -8.21
C MET A 171 3.92 -4.36 -9.29
N SER A 172 4.79 -3.54 -9.88
CA SER A 172 4.46 -2.59 -10.94
C SER A 172 4.07 -3.29 -12.25
N MET A 173 4.71 -4.42 -12.56
CA MET A 173 4.33 -5.27 -13.70
C MET A 173 2.93 -5.89 -13.51
N CYS A 174 2.53 -6.20 -12.27
CA CYS A 174 1.14 -6.59 -11.98
C CYS A 174 0.16 -5.47 -12.32
N VAL A 175 0.51 -4.19 -12.05
CA VAL A 175 -0.33 -3.05 -12.47
C VAL A 175 -0.47 -3.02 -13.98
N LEU A 176 0.66 -3.06 -14.70
CA LEU A 176 0.67 -2.99 -16.16
C LEU A 176 -0.15 -4.12 -16.80
N GLY A 177 0.03 -5.36 -16.34
CA GLY A 177 -0.67 -6.53 -16.89
C GLY A 177 -2.15 -6.54 -16.52
N MET A 178 -2.47 -6.43 -15.22
CA MET A 178 -3.84 -6.54 -14.75
C MET A 178 -4.72 -5.35 -15.16
N SER A 179 -4.16 -4.14 -15.30
CA SER A 179 -4.94 -3.00 -15.81
C SER A 179 -5.44 -3.24 -17.24
N GLY A 180 -4.64 -3.87 -18.10
CA GLY A 180 -5.05 -4.27 -19.43
C GLY A 180 -6.05 -5.43 -19.41
N GLU A 181 -5.79 -6.48 -18.60
CA GLU A 181 -6.63 -7.68 -18.53
C GLU A 181 -8.06 -7.39 -18.02
N PHE A 182 -8.20 -6.45 -17.07
CA PHE A 182 -9.48 -6.17 -16.43
C PHE A 182 -10.12 -4.84 -16.82
N LYS A 183 -9.55 -4.13 -17.81
CA LYS A 183 -10.06 -2.84 -18.29
C LYS A 183 -11.53 -2.91 -18.68
N ASP A 184 -11.87 -3.85 -19.55
CA ASP A 184 -13.23 -4.03 -20.07
C ASP A 184 -14.22 -4.56 -19.01
N LYS A 185 -13.71 -4.99 -17.86
CA LYS A 185 -14.49 -5.42 -16.69
C LYS A 185 -14.66 -4.31 -15.66
N GLY A 186 -14.13 -3.11 -15.92
CA GLY A 186 -14.28 -1.94 -15.07
C GLY A 186 -13.46 -1.96 -13.79
N VAL A 187 -12.47 -2.86 -13.63
CA VAL A 187 -11.58 -2.89 -12.46
C VAL A 187 -10.40 -1.96 -12.69
N ALA A 188 -10.26 -0.95 -11.86
CA ALA A 188 -9.08 -0.10 -11.84
C ALA A 188 -7.90 -0.81 -11.18
N VAL A 189 -6.74 -0.80 -11.84
CA VAL A 189 -5.48 -1.29 -11.26
C VAL A 189 -4.41 -0.22 -11.44
N ASN A 190 -3.95 0.37 -10.33
CA ASN A 190 -3.00 1.48 -10.34
C ASN A 190 -1.86 1.25 -9.35
N ALA A 191 -0.77 1.98 -9.55
CA ALA A 191 0.32 2.12 -8.58
C ALA A 191 0.25 3.48 -7.90
N LEU A 192 0.75 3.54 -6.66
CA LEU A 192 1.02 4.79 -5.95
C LEU A 192 2.40 4.69 -5.31
N TRP A 193 3.23 5.73 -5.50
CA TRP A 193 4.57 5.81 -4.96
C TRP A 193 4.83 7.18 -4.34
N PRO A 194 5.58 7.27 -3.23
CA PRO A 194 5.91 8.56 -2.64
C PRO A 194 6.99 9.30 -3.44
N LYS A 195 6.88 10.60 -3.57
CA LYS A 195 7.92 11.46 -4.16
C LYS A 195 9.11 11.62 -3.22
N THR A 196 8.85 11.63 -1.93
CA THR A 196 9.86 11.78 -0.88
C THR A 196 9.72 10.69 0.16
N ALA A 197 10.76 10.42 0.93
CA ALA A 197 10.73 9.44 2.00
C ALA A 197 9.53 9.65 2.92
N ILE A 198 8.86 8.56 3.29
CA ILE A 198 7.73 8.57 4.23
C ILE A 198 8.19 8.09 5.59
N ASP A 199 7.91 8.86 6.63
CA ASP A 199 8.26 8.55 8.00
C ASP A 199 7.55 7.29 8.51
N THR A 200 8.21 6.17 8.32
CA THR A 200 7.75 4.84 8.72
C THR A 200 8.85 4.12 9.51
N ALA A 201 8.47 3.12 10.29
CA ALA A 201 9.44 2.28 10.99
C ALA A 201 10.46 1.63 10.02
N ALA A 202 10.07 1.32 8.80
CA ALA A 202 10.97 0.77 7.78
C ALA A 202 12.05 1.77 7.36
N ILE A 203 11.67 3.02 7.10
CA ILE A 203 12.62 4.08 6.73
C ILE A 203 13.55 4.43 7.90
N ARG A 204 13.03 4.54 9.12
CA ARG A 204 13.86 4.76 10.31
C ARG A 204 14.89 3.65 10.53
N MET A 205 14.53 2.40 10.27
CA MET A 205 15.48 1.27 10.36
C MET A 205 16.60 1.32 9.31
N ILE A 206 16.33 1.91 8.13
CA ILE A 206 17.30 1.98 7.01
C ILE A 206 18.17 3.22 7.13
N MET A 207 17.58 4.37 7.40
CA MET A 207 18.24 5.68 7.34
C MET A 207 18.58 6.25 8.73
N GLY A 208 18.12 5.58 9.81
CA GLY A 208 18.24 6.06 11.19
C GLY A 208 17.14 7.04 11.60
N ASP A 209 16.95 7.23 12.91
CA ASP A 209 15.84 8.03 13.46
C ASP A 209 15.88 9.52 13.04
N LYS A 210 17.07 10.06 12.77
CA LYS A 210 17.22 11.46 12.33
C LYS A 210 16.65 11.73 10.94
N SER A 211 16.45 10.69 10.12
CA SER A 211 15.86 10.83 8.79
C SER A 211 14.38 11.24 8.80
N SER A 212 13.68 11.04 9.94
CA SER A 212 12.29 11.46 10.09
C SER A 212 12.08 12.95 9.81
N ASN A 213 13.02 13.82 10.20
CA ASN A 213 12.90 15.27 9.99
C ASN A 213 12.99 15.68 8.50
N SER A 214 13.51 14.80 7.65
CA SER A 214 13.59 15.00 6.20
C SER A 214 12.61 14.11 5.44
N ALA A 215 11.52 13.72 6.09
CA ALA A 215 10.48 12.86 5.54
C ALA A 215 9.09 13.50 5.66
N ARG A 216 8.16 12.96 4.88
CA ARG A 216 6.73 13.29 5.00
C ARG A 216 5.99 12.28 5.87
N LYS A 217 4.89 12.73 6.46
CA LYS A 217 3.96 11.89 7.22
C LYS A 217 3.26 10.90 6.28
N PRO A 218 2.91 9.69 6.74
CA PRO A 218 2.15 8.73 5.93
C PRO A 218 0.78 9.24 5.46
N SER A 219 0.28 10.35 6.02
CA SER A 219 -0.99 10.96 5.62
C SER A 219 -1.00 11.43 4.17
N ILE A 220 0.13 11.85 3.58
CA ILE A 220 0.17 12.22 2.16
C ILE A 220 -0.20 11.05 1.25
N MET A 221 0.35 9.87 1.53
CA MET A 221 0.02 8.64 0.80
C MET A 221 -1.44 8.23 1.01
N ALA A 222 -1.97 8.46 2.21
CA ALA A 222 -3.36 8.14 2.55
C ALA A 222 -4.35 9.04 1.81
N ASP A 223 -4.08 10.33 1.73
CA ASP A 223 -4.93 11.29 1.03
C ASP A 223 -4.85 11.09 -0.50
N ALA A 224 -3.66 10.81 -1.05
CA ALA A 224 -3.50 10.44 -2.45
C ALA A 224 -4.25 9.15 -2.81
N ALA A 225 -4.14 8.10 -1.97
CA ALA A 225 -4.89 6.86 -2.15
C ALA A 225 -6.40 7.09 -2.09
N HIS A 226 -6.87 7.91 -1.15
CA HIS A 226 -8.29 8.27 -1.03
C HIS A 226 -8.79 8.98 -2.30
N TRP A 227 -8.01 9.90 -2.84
CA TRP A 227 -8.35 10.57 -4.10
C TRP A 227 -8.49 9.55 -5.23
N ILE A 228 -7.53 8.61 -5.38
CA ILE A 228 -7.57 7.56 -6.40
C ILE A 228 -8.85 6.71 -6.26
N PHE A 229 -9.20 6.26 -5.05
CA PHE A 229 -10.41 5.46 -4.81
C PHE A 229 -11.71 6.23 -5.05
N SER A 230 -11.65 7.56 -5.01
CA SER A 230 -12.78 8.45 -5.30
C SER A 230 -13.04 8.65 -6.79
N GLN A 231 -12.10 8.26 -7.64
CA GLN A 231 -12.25 8.33 -9.09
C GLN A 231 -13.09 7.16 -9.61
N LYS A 232 -13.61 7.32 -10.81
CA LYS A 232 -14.33 6.23 -11.49
C LYS A 232 -13.35 5.18 -11.98
N SER A 233 -13.53 3.94 -11.55
CA SER A 233 -12.59 2.83 -11.84
C SER A 233 -12.41 2.57 -13.33
N SER A 234 -13.47 2.73 -14.15
CA SER A 234 -13.40 2.57 -15.60
C SER A 234 -12.49 3.59 -16.29
N ASP A 235 -12.29 4.77 -15.68
CA ASP A 235 -11.60 5.90 -16.29
C ASP A 235 -10.18 6.09 -15.74
N THR A 236 -9.87 5.42 -14.60
CA THR A 236 -8.63 5.62 -13.83
C THR A 236 -7.93 4.29 -13.60
N THR A 237 -7.33 3.73 -14.63
CA THR A 237 -6.61 2.44 -14.58
C THR A 237 -5.29 2.49 -15.37
N GLY A 238 -4.30 1.69 -14.94
CA GLY A 238 -3.00 1.59 -15.60
C GLY A 238 -2.01 2.73 -15.26
N ASN A 239 -2.31 3.54 -14.26
CA ASN A 239 -1.49 4.69 -13.89
C ASN A 239 -0.45 4.33 -12.83
N PHE A 240 0.67 5.02 -12.90
CA PHE A 240 1.74 5.01 -11.90
C PHE A 240 1.78 6.41 -11.25
N PHE A 241 0.99 6.56 -10.22
CA PHE A 241 0.81 7.82 -9.52
C PHE A 241 1.96 8.13 -8.55
N ILE A 242 2.28 9.41 -8.44
CA ILE A 242 3.14 9.97 -7.39
C ILE A 242 2.25 10.78 -6.44
N ASP A 243 2.40 10.57 -5.14
CA ASP A 243 1.52 11.15 -4.10
C ASP A 243 1.35 12.67 -4.21
N GLU A 244 2.45 13.40 -4.31
CA GLU A 244 2.46 14.87 -4.44
C GLU A 244 1.78 15.32 -5.74
N GLU A 245 2.02 14.62 -6.86
CA GLU A 245 1.43 14.97 -8.16
C GLU A 245 -0.09 14.77 -8.16
N VAL A 246 -0.56 13.67 -7.55
CA VAL A 246 -1.99 13.40 -7.36
C VAL A 246 -2.65 14.52 -6.57
N LEU A 247 -2.06 14.90 -5.44
CA LEU A 247 -2.64 15.90 -4.56
C LEU A 247 -2.54 17.33 -5.13
N ALA A 248 -1.44 17.65 -5.81
CA ALA A 248 -1.34 18.93 -6.55
C ALA A 248 -2.41 19.02 -7.64
N GLY A 249 -2.63 17.94 -8.40
CA GLY A 249 -3.73 17.86 -9.38
C GLY A 249 -5.12 17.95 -8.74
N ALA A 250 -5.27 17.56 -7.48
CA ALA A 250 -6.48 17.70 -6.68
C ALA A 250 -6.66 19.09 -6.04
N GLY A 251 -5.72 20.01 -6.25
CA GLY A 251 -5.77 21.40 -5.75
C GLY A 251 -5.11 21.62 -4.40
N VAL A 252 -4.25 20.71 -3.93
CA VAL A 252 -3.42 20.92 -2.74
C VAL A 252 -2.22 21.79 -3.13
N GLU A 253 -2.11 22.96 -2.52
CA GLU A 253 -1.03 23.92 -2.77
C GLU A 253 0.03 23.89 -1.67
N ASP A 254 -0.35 23.62 -0.42
CA ASP A 254 0.54 23.55 0.74
C ASP A 254 0.83 22.11 1.14
N PHE A 255 2.07 21.67 0.91
CA PHE A 255 2.57 20.36 1.30
C PHE A 255 3.34 20.35 2.64
N ASP A 256 3.56 21.50 3.25
CA ASP A 256 4.24 21.58 4.56
C ASP A 256 3.43 20.92 5.66
N ALA A 257 2.10 20.87 5.52
CA ALA A 257 1.23 20.13 6.42
C ALA A 257 1.57 18.62 6.49
N TYR A 258 2.15 18.07 5.42
CA TYR A 258 2.60 16.68 5.35
C TYR A 258 4.05 16.49 5.80
N ALA A 259 4.87 17.52 5.92
CA ALA A 259 6.23 17.39 6.42
C ALA A 259 6.23 16.98 7.90
N VAL A 260 7.16 16.11 8.31
CA VAL A 260 7.36 15.81 9.74
C VAL A 260 7.95 17.04 10.43
N ALA A 261 8.91 17.70 9.80
CA ALA A 261 9.49 18.96 10.26
C ALA A 261 9.48 19.96 9.09
N PRO A 262 8.47 20.86 9.03
CA PRO A 262 8.38 21.86 7.98
C PRO A 262 9.65 22.73 7.89
N GLY A 263 10.03 23.10 6.66
CA GLY A 263 11.22 23.94 6.39
C GLY A 263 12.52 23.15 6.26
N ASN A 264 12.53 21.83 6.50
CA ASN A 264 13.69 20.99 6.22
C ASN A 264 13.67 20.46 4.78
N ASP A 265 14.86 20.25 4.22
CA ASP A 265 14.99 19.55 2.93
C ASP A 265 14.50 18.11 3.06
N LEU A 266 13.67 17.68 2.11
CA LEU A 266 13.10 16.34 2.08
C LEU A 266 13.99 15.40 1.26
N PHE A 267 14.18 14.18 1.72
CA PHE A 267 14.87 13.15 0.95
C PHE A 267 13.98 12.64 -0.17
N PRO A 268 14.42 12.66 -1.44
CA PRO A 268 13.72 11.97 -2.53
C PRO A 268 13.57 10.47 -2.22
N ASP A 269 12.46 9.87 -2.60
CA ASP A 269 12.33 8.41 -2.52
C ASP A 269 13.05 7.74 -3.69
N LEU A 270 13.22 6.42 -3.61
CA LEU A 270 13.79 5.63 -4.71
C LEU A 270 12.85 5.66 -5.92
N PHE A 271 13.41 5.58 -7.12
CA PHE A 271 12.67 5.45 -8.40
C PHE A 271 11.97 6.73 -8.92
N VAL A 272 12.16 7.87 -8.29
CA VAL A 272 11.62 9.17 -8.69
C VAL A 272 12.71 10.22 -8.85
#